data_c1b4ab16d002fcd3f56c4b04cc045428
#
_entry.id   c1b4ab16d002fcd3f56c4b04cc045428
#
_cell.length_a   1.000
_cell.length_b   1.000
_cell.length_c   1.000
_cell.angle_alpha   90.00
_cell.angle_beta   90.00
_cell.angle_gamma   90.00
#
_symmetry.space_group_name_H-M   'P 1'
#
loop_
_entity.id
_entity.type
_entity.pdbx_description
1 polymer ?
#
loop_
_entity_poly.entity_id
_entity_poly.type
_entity_poly.pdbx_seq_one_letter_code
_entity_poly.pdbx_strand_id
1 'polypeptide(L)'
;MAADLLIRNGRIVDGTGAPSYIGDVAVVGGKISAVGPKLDVTATETIDATGKIVAPAWVDCHTHLDAQIMWDPWMAPATTNGIGTVVFGNCGCGFAPCVKEDRNFLIELM
;
A
#
# COMPACT_ATOMS: atom_id res chain seq x y z
N MET A 1 24.11 -10.39 1.52
CA MET A 1 22.94 -10.91 0.77
C MET A 1 22.47 -9.78 -0.13
N ALA A 2 22.22 -10.05 -1.41
CA ALA A 2 21.71 -9.02 -2.29
C ALA A 2 20.19 -8.84 -2.03
N ALA A 3 19.72 -7.62 -1.92
CA ALA A 3 18.30 -7.31 -1.86
C ALA A 3 17.71 -7.19 -3.28
N ASP A 4 16.41 -7.34 -3.40
CA ASP A 4 15.71 -7.09 -4.68
C ASP A 4 15.58 -5.58 -4.89
N LEU A 5 15.22 -4.86 -3.81
CA LEU A 5 15.07 -3.42 -3.79
C LEU A 5 15.72 -2.84 -2.53
N LEU A 6 16.40 -1.71 -2.70
CA LEU A 6 16.96 -0.92 -1.62
C LEU A 6 16.48 0.54 -1.74
N ILE A 7 15.76 1.04 -0.75
CA ILE A 7 15.38 2.44 -0.65
C ILE A 7 16.39 3.12 0.26
N ARG A 8 17.08 4.16 -0.21
CA ARG A 8 18.14 4.86 0.51
C ARG A 8 17.77 6.28 0.88
N ASN A 9 18.36 6.73 1.98
CA ASN A 9 18.38 8.14 2.41
C ASN A 9 16.98 8.72 2.69
N GLY A 10 15.98 7.89 2.89
CA GLY A 10 14.62 8.36 3.19
C GLY A 10 14.44 8.74 4.65
N ARG A 11 13.49 9.64 4.94
CA ARG A 11 13.03 9.89 6.30
C ARG A 11 12.09 8.78 6.72
N ILE A 12 12.56 7.85 7.53
CA ILE A 12 11.80 6.70 7.99
C ILE A 12 10.77 7.14 9.04
N VAL A 13 9.50 6.80 8.78
CA VAL A 13 8.37 6.92 9.69
C VAL A 13 7.71 5.55 9.74
N ASP A 14 8.04 4.75 10.75
CA ASP A 14 7.73 3.32 10.80
C ASP A 14 6.39 2.97 11.45
N GLY A 15 5.66 3.98 11.93
CA GLY A 15 4.36 3.79 12.59
C GLY A 15 4.44 3.39 14.06
N THR A 16 5.62 3.26 14.66
CA THR A 16 5.78 2.89 16.07
C THR A 16 5.53 4.03 17.05
N GLY A 17 5.44 5.27 16.54
CA GLY A 17 5.40 6.49 17.35
C GLY A 17 6.78 7.01 17.76
N ALA A 18 7.85 6.31 17.41
CA ALA A 18 9.21 6.79 17.62
C ALA A 18 9.55 7.99 16.72
N PRO A 19 10.52 8.85 17.11
CA PRO A 19 10.99 9.92 16.23
C PRO A 19 11.49 9.39 14.88
N SER A 20 11.16 10.09 13.80
CA SER A 20 11.66 9.76 12.46
C SER A 20 13.17 9.97 12.37
N TYR A 21 13.83 9.20 11.51
CA TYR A 21 15.27 9.29 11.24
C TYR A 21 15.56 9.10 9.76
N ILE A 22 16.74 9.50 9.30
CA ILE A 22 17.20 9.21 7.94
C ILE A 22 17.72 7.79 7.91
N GLY A 23 17.27 6.99 6.97
CA GLY A 23 17.62 5.59 6.89
C GLY A 23 17.29 4.93 5.57
N ASP A 24 17.59 3.64 5.52
CA ASP A 24 17.42 2.77 4.38
C ASP A 24 16.44 1.64 4.70
N VAL A 25 15.79 1.13 3.64
CA VAL A 25 14.91 -0.05 3.70
C VAL A 25 15.34 -1.03 2.63
N ALA A 26 15.61 -2.27 3.03
CA ALA A 26 15.92 -3.37 2.12
C ALA A 26 14.74 -4.34 2.01
N VAL A 27 14.46 -4.79 0.79
CA VAL A 27 13.38 -5.73 0.47
C VAL A 27 13.97 -6.95 -0.20
N VAL A 28 13.54 -8.14 0.24
CA VAL A 28 13.91 -9.45 -0.33
C VAL A 28 12.66 -10.29 -0.45
N GLY A 29 12.39 -10.82 -1.64
CA GLY A 29 11.23 -11.67 -1.89
C GLY A 29 9.89 -10.98 -1.58
N GLY A 30 9.78 -9.67 -1.86
CA GLY A 30 8.58 -8.87 -1.58
C GLY A 30 8.35 -8.54 -0.10
N LYS A 31 9.33 -8.80 0.77
CA LYS A 31 9.23 -8.52 2.21
C LYS A 31 10.35 -7.59 2.66
N ILE A 32 10.04 -6.68 3.58
CA ILE A 32 11.06 -5.87 4.25
C ILE A 32 11.96 -6.81 5.04
N SER A 33 13.24 -6.83 4.68
CA SER A 33 14.26 -7.67 5.31
C SER A 33 15.10 -6.91 6.34
N ALA A 34 15.27 -5.61 6.14
CA ALA A 34 15.99 -4.74 7.07
C ALA A 34 15.54 -3.29 6.94
N VAL A 35 15.57 -2.56 8.05
CA VAL A 35 15.40 -1.11 8.13
C VAL A 35 16.46 -0.57 9.09
N GLY A 36 17.16 0.49 8.71
CA GLY A 36 18.17 1.08 9.59
C GLY A 36 18.79 2.35 9.04
N PRO A 37 19.59 3.07 9.86
CA PRO A 37 20.18 4.36 9.45
C PRO A 37 21.09 4.26 8.23
N LYS A 38 21.73 3.11 8.05
CA LYS A 38 22.57 2.80 6.89
C LYS A 38 22.68 1.29 6.74
N LEU A 39 22.29 0.78 5.59
CA LEU A 39 22.39 -0.64 5.31
C LEU A 39 23.58 -0.92 4.38
N ASP A 40 24.47 -1.83 4.80
CA ASP A 40 25.58 -2.31 3.95
C ASP A 40 25.10 -3.54 3.15
N VAL A 41 24.23 -3.27 2.19
CA VAL A 41 23.66 -4.29 1.29
C VAL A 41 23.74 -3.79 -0.15
N THR A 42 23.91 -4.73 -1.08
CA THR A 42 23.72 -4.49 -2.51
C THR A 42 22.31 -4.85 -2.90
N ALA A 43 21.75 -4.24 -3.95
CA ALA A 43 20.42 -4.54 -4.44
C ALA A 43 20.37 -4.55 -5.97
N THR A 44 19.40 -5.27 -6.51
CA THR A 44 19.10 -5.28 -7.94
C THR A 44 18.60 -3.91 -8.41
N GLU A 45 17.73 -3.30 -7.57
CA GLU A 45 17.20 -1.96 -7.79
C GLU A 45 17.45 -1.08 -6.57
N THR A 46 17.78 0.18 -6.81
CA THR A 46 17.96 1.17 -5.72
C THR A 46 17.16 2.43 -6.02
N ILE A 47 16.37 2.86 -5.04
CA ILE A 47 15.61 4.12 -5.07
C ILE A 47 16.29 5.11 -4.12
N ASP A 48 16.70 6.26 -4.60
CA ASP A 48 17.11 7.37 -3.75
C ASP A 48 15.88 8.15 -3.26
N ALA A 49 15.62 8.07 -1.96
CA ALA A 49 14.53 8.74 -1.28
C ALA A 49 14.98 10.02 -0.54
N THR A 50 16.09 10.62 -0.95
CA THR A 50 16.58 11.88 -0.35
C THR A 50 15.47 12.94 -0.40
N GLY A 51 15.17 13.53 0.75
CA GLY A 51 14.11 14.53 0.91
C GLY A 51 12.69 13.99 0.93
N LYS A 52 12.50 12.66 0.82
CA LYS A 52 11.18 12.01 0.86
C LYS A 52 10.96 11.29 2.18
N ILE A 53 9.68 11.07 2.49
CA ILE A 53 9.26 10.21 3.60
C ILE A 53 9.15 8.77 3.08
N VAL A 54 9.64 7.83 3.86
CA VAL A 54 9.44 6.38 3.67
C VAL A 54 8.65 5.87 4.86
N ALA A 55 7.43 5.44 4.60
CA ALA A 55 6.49 4.97 5.61
C ALA A 55 5.73 3.75 5.10
N PRO A 56 5.09 2.95 5.98
CA PRO A 56 4.10 1.97 5.56
C PRO A 56 2.99 2.64 4.74
N ALA A 57 2.47 1.92 3.75
CA ALA A 57 1.30 2.39 3.02
C ALA A 57 0.09 2.54 3.95
N TRP A 58 -0.77 3.48 3.64
CA TRP A 58 -1.99 3.71 4.41
C TRP A 58 -2.98 2.56 4.25
N VAL A 59 -3.71 2.28 5.33
CA VAL A 59 -4.89 1.41 5.30
C VAL A 59 -6.11 2.30 5.38
N ASP A 60 -6.88 2.36 4.29
CA ASP A 60 -8.16 3.06 4.27
C ASP A 60 -9.26 2.09 4.67
N CYS A 61 -9.77 2.25 5.88
CA CYS A 61 -10.74 1.33 6.48
C CYS A 61 -12.20 1.68 6.15
N HIS A 62 -12.47 2.70 5.35
CA HIS A 62 -13.83 3.13 5.01
C HIS A 62 -13.88 3.71 3.59
N THR A 63 -14.12 2.84 2.62
CA THR A 63 -14.15 3.22 1.19
C THR A 63 -15.43 2.77 0.52
N HIS A 64 -15.72 3.35 -0.66
CA HIS A 64 -16.81 2.97 -1.55
C HIS A 64 -16.25 2.47 -2.89
N LEU A 65 -15.20 1.64 -2.83
CA LEU A 65 -14.49 1.13 -4.00
C LEU A 65 -14.99 -0.24 -4.47
N ASP A 66 -16.10 -0.71 -3.93
CA ASP A 66 -16.66 -2.05 -4.18
C ASP A 66 -16.84 -2.36 -5.67
N ALA A 67 -17.32 -1.37 -6.42
CA ALA A 67 -17.52 -1.52 -7.85
C ALA A 67 -16.25 -1.16 -8.65
N GLN A 68 -15.49 -0.16 -8.21
CA GLN A 68 -14.33 0.36 -8.93
C GLN A 68 -13.28 -0.72 -9.19
N ILE A 69 -13.09 -1.67 -8.28
CA ILE A 69 -12.17 -2.79 -8.44
C ILE A 69 -12.43 -3.62 -9.72
N MET A 70 -13.65 -3.57 -10.26
CA MET A 70 -14.03 -4.34 -11.45
C MET A 70 -13.48 -3.73 -12.75
N TRP A 71 -13.17 -2.43 -12.77
CA TRP A 71 -12.71 -1.75 -13.98
C TRP A 71 -11.41 -0.96 -13.81
N ASP A 72 -11.02 -0.65 -12.58
CA ASP A 72 -9.76 0.04 -12.27
C ASP A 72 -8.82 -0.87 -11.48
N PRO A 73 -7.97 -1.65 -12.14
CA PRO A 73 -7.05 -2.58 -11.48
C PRO A 73 -5.99 -1.86 -10.64
N TRP A 74 -5.78 -0.57 -10.86
CA TRP A 74 -4.83 0.24 -10.10
C TRP A 74 -5.46 0.91 -8.89
N MET A 75 -6.79 0.92 -8.79
CA MET A 75 -7.52 1.59 -7.71
C MET A 75 -7.07 3.04 -7.52
N ALA A 76 -6.84 3.74 -8.64
CA ALA A 76 -6.56 5.17 -8.61
C ALA A 76 -7.85 5.95 -8.22
N PRO A 77 -7.78 7.00 -7.39
CA PRO A 77 -6.59 7.65 -6.85
C PRO A 77 -6.05 7.05 -5.55
N ALA A 78 -6.60 5.95 -5.01
CA ALA A 78 -6.16 5.38 -3.74
C ALA A 78 -4.65 5.09 -3.77
N THR A 79 -4.18 4.31 -4.74
CA THR A 79 -2.76 3.93 -4.86
C THR A 79 -1.85 5.13 -5.09
N THR A 80 -2.27 6.12 -5.89
CA THR A 80 -1.48 7.34 -6.15
C THR A 80 -1.35 8.25 -4.93
N ASN A 81 -2.20 8.07 -3.91
CA ASN A 81 -2.12 8.75 -2.63
C ASN A 81 -1.49 7.90 -1.51
N GLY A 82 -0.82 6.79 -1.87
CA GLY A 82 -0.08 5.95 -0.95
C GLY A 82 -0.94 4.99 -0.12
N ILE A 83 -2.18 4.73 -0.53
CA ILE A 83 -3.05 3.73 0.08
C ILE A 83 -2.67 2.36 -0.50
N GLY A 84 -2.22 1.45 0.35
CA GLY A 84 -1.84 0.09 -0.02
C GLY A 84 -2.86 -0.97 0.35
N THR A 85 -3.84 -0.62 1.15
CA THR A 85 -4.92 -1.52 1.56
C THR A 85 -6.21 -0.73 1.70
N VAL A 86 -7.28 -1.24 1.12
CA VAL A 86 -8.63 -0.66 1.25
C VAL A 86 -9.58 -1.68 1.86
N VAL A 87 -10.49 -1.19 2.70
CA VAL A 87 -11.62 -1.98 3.22
C VAL A 87 -12.90 -1.36 2.68
N PHE A 88 -13.72 -2.18 2.05
CA PHE A 88 -15.01 -1.75 1.51
C PHE A 88 -16.14 -2.66 2.00
N GLY A 89 -17.39 -2.26 1.74
CA GLY A 89 -18.58 -2.95 2.25
C GLY A 89 -19.01 -2.57 3.66
N ASN A 90 -18.18 -1.87 4.43
CA ASN A 90 -18.46 -1.52 5.82
C ASN A 90 -19.34 -0.26 5.99
N CYS A 91 -19.59 0.47 4.93
CA CYS A 91 -20.48 1.66 4.93
C CYS A 91 -21.92 1.33 4.51
N GLY A 92 -22.29 0.06 4.48
CA GLY A 92 -23.65 -0.39 4.13
C GLY A 92 -23.92 -0.46 2.61
N CYS A 93 -22.93 -0.20 1.78
CA CYS A 93 -23.00 -0.29 0.31
C CYS A 93 -22.07 -1.39 -0.18
N GLY A 94 -22.27 -2.62 0.28
CA GLY A 94 -21.50 -3.78 -0.17
C GLY A 94 -22.32 -4.62 -1.15
N PHE A 95 -21.68 -5.14 -2.19
CA PHE A 95 -22.31 -6.00 -3.19
C PHE A 95 -22.03 -7.50 -2.98
N ALA A 96 -21.31 -7.83 -1.94
CA ALA A 96 -20.99 -9.20 -1.56
C ALA A 96 -21.12 -9.42 -0.04
N PRO A 97 -21.70 -10.56 0.38
CA PRO A 97 -22.30 -11.59 -0.45
C PRO A 97 -23.68 -11.19 -1.03
N CYS A 98 -23.98 -11.64 -2.25
CA CYS A 98 -25.28 -11.44 -2.85
C CYS A 98 -25.80 -12.77 -3.43
N VAL A 99 -27.10 -13.02 -3.31
CA VAL A 99 -27.74 -14.19 -3.93
C VAL A 99 -27.78 -14.01 -5.44
N LYS A 100 -27.75 -15.12 -6.17
CA LYS A 100 -27.60 -15.10 -7.63
C LYS A 100 -28.71 -14.32 -8.32
N GLU A 101 -29.91 -14.42 -7.78
CA GLU A 101 -31.13 -13.82 -8.29
C GLU A 101 -31.12 -12.28 -8.24
N ASP A 102 -30.44 -11.70 -7.24
CA ASP A 102 -30.40 -10.26 -7.01
C ASP A 102 -29.24 -9.55 -7.72
N ARG A 103 -28.37 -10.28 -8.43
CA ARG A 103 -27.19 -9.71 -9.07
C ARG A 103 -27.52 -8.64 -10.09
N ASN A 104 -28.52 -8.87 -10.93
CA ASN A 104 -28.93 -7.90 -11.95
C ASN A 104 -29.46 -6.63 -11.32
N PHE A 105 -30.28 -6.75 -10.26
CA PHE A 105 -30.77 -5.60 -9.51
C PHE A 105 -29.63 -4.76 -8.94
N LEU A 106 -28.59 -5.40 -8.37
CA LEU A 106 -27.43 -4.69 -7.83
C LEU A 106 -26.61 -4.01 -8.92
N ILE A 107 -26.49 -4.64 -10.10
CA ILE A 107 -25.79 -4.05 -11.25
C ILE A 107 -26.53 -2.83 -11.78
N GLU A 108 -27.85 -2.85 -11.80
CA GLU A 108 -28.68 -1.73 -12.26
C GLU A 108 -28.70 -0.55 -11.26
N LEU A 109 -28.34 -0.82 -9.98
CA LEU A 109 -28.28 0.20 -8.94
C LEU A 109 -26.99 1.05 -9.02
N MET A 110 -25.96 0.58 -9.72
CA MET A 110 -24.67 1.22 -9.91
C MET A 110 -24.62 2.10 -11.16
#